data_ab14f3cd56078adfbccc459f54817119
#
_entry.id   ab14f3cd56078adfbccc459f54817119
#
_cell.length_a   1.000
_cell.length_b   1.000
_cell.length_c   1.000
_cell.angle_alpha   90.00
_cell.angle_beta   90.00
_cell.angle_gamma   90.00
#
_symmetry.space_group_name_H-M   'P 1'
#
loop_
_entity.id
_entity.type
_entity.pdbx_description
1 polymer ?
#
loop_
_entity_poly.entity_id
_entity_poly.type
_entity_poly.pdbx_seq_one_letter_code
_entity_poly.pdbx_strand_id
1 'polypeptide(L)'
;MLDRFAHYALAVDDSPTIRMDALAILKRAGFRVLTAAGFEDAMEILACRGHFLKLLLTDVQMPPGKMTGCDLAFRCARGWPDIGIIVTSGATPPEPGDLPEGTLFIPKPFSEETVRRGIRQVVKE
;
A
#
# COMPACT_ATOMS: atom_id res chain seq x y z
N MET A 1 -12.00 4.14 19.98
CA MET A 1 -12.89 3.29 19.19
C MET A 1 -12.69 3.55 17.70
N LEU A 2 -12.60 2.50 16.92
CA LEU A 2 -12.49 2.65 15.47
C LEU A 2 -13.85 3.02 14.88
N ASP A 3 -13.82 4.05 14.03
CA ASP A 3 -15.01 4.46 13.31
C ASP A 3 -15.24 3.46 12.16
N ARG A 4 -16.34 2.73 12.22
CA ARG A 4 -16.65 1.71 11.20
C ARG A 4 -16.90 2.30 9.82
N PHE A 5 -17.15 3.59 9.74
CA PHE A 5 -17.35 4.29 8.47
C PHE A 5 -16.06 4.90 7.93
N ALA A 6 -14.99 4.91 8.73
CA ALA A 6 -13.72 5.42 8.28
C ALA A 6 -13.04 4.39 7.38
N HIS A 7 -12.43 4.88 6.31
CA HIS A 7 -11.62 4.05 5.44
C HIS A 7 -10.17 4.13 5.90
N TYR A 8 -9.56 2.99 6.14
CA TYR A 8 -8.17 2.90 6.57
C TYR A 8 -7.29 2.48 5.41
N ALA A 9 -6.09 3.08 5.35
CA ALA A 9 -5.07 2.73 4.38
C ALA A 9 -3.75 2.45 5.10
N LEU A 10 -2.94 1.57 4.54
CA LEU A 10 -1.60 1.28 5.03
C LEU A 10 -0.59 1.74 3.99
N ALA A 11 0.33 2.61 4.40
CA ALA A 11 1.41 3.09 3.55
C ALA A 11 2.72 2.49 4.04
N VAL A 12 3.44 1.80 3.16
CA VAL A 12 4.68 1.09 3.49
C VAL A 12 5.81 1.60 2.61
N ASP A 13 6.83 2.17 3.22
CA ASP A 13 8.03 2.63 2.53
C ASP A 13 9.15 2.77 3.56
N ASP A 14 10.36 2.32 3.22
CA ASP A 14 11.49 2.45 4.13
C ASP A 14 12.05 3.87 4.19
N SER A 15 11.73 4.71 3.20
CA SER A 15 12.11 6.11 3.20
C SER A 15 11.11 6.92 4.05
N PRO A 16 11.56 7.55 5.14
CA PRO A 16 10.66 8.39 5.94
C PRO A 16 10.03 9.53 5.14
N THR A 17 10.77 10.13 4.24
CA THR A 17 10.27 11.24 3.42
C THR A 17 9.14 10.79 2.50
N ILE A 18 9.34 9.69 1.78
CA ILE A 18 8.33 9.17 0.87
C ILE A 18 7.13 8.66 1.65
N ARG A 19 7.37 8.01 2.79
CA ARG A 19 6.30 7.52 3.66
C ARG A 19 5.41 8.66 4.14
N MET A 20 6.02 9.80 4.50
CA MET A 20 5.27 10.98 4.93
C MET A 20 4.50 11.62 3.77
N ASP A 21 5.07 11.65 2.58
CA ASP A 21 4.36 12.15 1.40
C ASP A 21 3.14 11.28 1.12
N ALA A 22 3.30 9.97 1.16
CA ALA A 22 2.20 9.03 0.95
C ALA A 22 1.11 9.23 2.01
N LEU A 23 1.52 9.38 3.28
CA LEU A 23 0.58 9.63 4.38
C LEU A 23 -0.25 10.87 4.10
N ALA A 24 0.39 11.97 3.69
CA ALA A 24 -0.31 13.23 3.44
C ALA A 24 -1.30 13.10 2.28
N ILE A 25 -0.87 12.44 1.20
CA ILE A 25 -1.73 12.23 0.03
C ILE A 25 -2.96 11.40 0.41
N LEU A 26 -2.76 10.31 1.14
CA LEU A 26 -3.85 9.42 1.52
C LEU A 26 -4.81 10.08 2.50
N LYS A 27 -4.29 10.89 3.42
CA LYS A 27 -5.15 11.67 4.33
C LYS A 27 -6.04 12.64 3.56
N ARG A 28 -5.47 13.34 2.58
CA ARG A 28 -6.25 14.27 1.76
C ARG A 28 -7.28 13.54 0.90
N ALA A 29 -7.04 12.28 0.60
CA ALA A 29 -8.00 11.46 -0.13
C ALA A 29 -9.12 10.89 0.76
N GLY A 30 -9.07 11.16 2.07
CA GLY A 30 -10.13 10.78 2.99
C GLY A 30 -9.85 9.55 3.83
N PHE A 31 -8.62 9.01 3.78
CA PHE A 31 -8.27 7.84 4.57
C PHE A 31 -7.71 8.20 5.93
N ARG A 32 -7.93 7.31 6.89
CA ARG A 32 -7.11 7.24 8.08
C ARG A 32 -5.93 6.36 7.72
N VAL A 33 -4.72 6.79 8.06
CA VAL A 33 -3.52 6.15 7.52
C VAL A 33 -2.67 5.54 8.62
N LEU A 34 -2.35 4.27 8.44
CA LEU A 34 -1.33 3.59 9.24
C LEU A 34 -0.09 3.49 8.37
N THR A 35 1.08 3.53 8.97
CA THR A 35 2.34 3.49 8.23
C THR A 35 3.23 2.38 8.76
N ALA A 36 4.07 1.84 7.88
CA ALA A 36 5.07 0.84 8.22
C ALA A 36 6.35 1.13 7.44
N ALA A 37 7.48 0.82 8.05
CA ALA A 37 8.77 1.06 7.43
C ALA A 37 9.27 -0.14 6.62
N GLY A 38 8.66 -1.30 6.77
CA GLY A 38 9.10 -2.49 6.06
C GLY A 38 8.10 -3.64 6.14
N PHE A 39 8.52 -4.78 5.60
CA PHE A 39 7.65 -5.95 5.44
C PHE A 39 7.09 -6.46 6.77
N GLU A 40 7.95 -6.62 7.79
CA GLU A 40 7.53 -7.22 9.06
C GLU A 40 6.50 -6.36 9.77
N ASP A 41 6.73 -5.04 9.83
CA ASP A 41 5.80 -4.11 10.46
C ASP A 41 4.46 -4.10 9.71
N ALA A 42 4.52 -4.15 8.38
CA ALA A 42 3.33 -4.17 7.56
C ALA A 42 2.51 -5.44 7.81
N MET A 43 3.18 -6.59 7.92
CA MET A 43 2.50 -7.85 8.19
C MET A 43 1.83 -7.85 9.57
N GLU A 44 2.47 -7.25 10.58
CA GLU A 44 1.84 -7.10 11.89
C GLU A 44 0.56 -6.28 11.82
N ILE A 45 0.59 -5.17 11.08
CA ILE A 45 -0.58 -4.32 10.91
C ILE A 45 -1.68 -5.08 10.19
N LEU A 46 -1.35 -5.81 9.14
CA LEU A 46 -2.32 -6.62 8.41
C LEU A 46 -2.94 -7.68 9.32
N ALA A 47 -2.13 -8.35 10.12
CA ALA A 47 -2.63 -9.38 11.02
C ALA A 47 -3.61 -8.83 12.06
N CYS A 48 -3.34 -7.62 12.55
CA CYS A 48 -4.17 -7.01 13.60
C CYS A 48 -5.32 -6.19 13.05
N ARG A 49 -5.17 -5.58 11.87
CA ARG A 49 -6.10 -4.56 11.37
C ARG A 49 -6.51 -4.75 9.92
N GLY A 50 -6.12 -5.86 9.29
CA GLY A 50 -6.32 -6.06 7.86
C GLY A 50 -7.76 -5.89 7.41
N HIS A 51 -8.72 -6.36 8.19
CA HIS A 51 -10.13 -6.28 7.80
C HIS A 51 -10.73 -4.87 7.92
N PHE A 52 -9.99 -3.93 8.50
CA PHE A 52 -10.38 -2.51 8.49
C PHE A 52 -9.74 -1.75 7.33
N LEU A 53 -8.75 -2.33 6.67
CA LEU A 53 -8.01 -1.65 5.61
C LEU A 53 -8.76 -1.77 4.29
N LYS A 54 -8.75 -0.68 3.52
CA LYS A 54 -9.31 -0.64 2.18
C LYS A 54 -8.22 -0.52 1.12
N LEU A 55 -7.02 -0.09 1.52
CA LEU A 55 -5.96 0.22 0.61
C LEU A 55 -4.60 -0.12 1.21
N LEU A 56 -3.74 -0.74 0.40
CA LEU A 56 -2.32 -0.92 0.69
C LEU A 56 -1.54 -0.16 -0.39
N LEU A 57 -0.69 0.76 0.02
CA LEU A 57 0.25 1.45 -0.86
C LEU A 57 1.65 1.07 -0.38
N THR A 58 2.38 0.31 -1.17
CA THR A 58 3.69 -0.19 -0.75
C THR A 58 4.78 0.01 -1.78
N ASP A 59 5.98 0.31 -1.30
CA ASP A 59 7.19 0.30 -2.10
C ASP A 59 7.60 -1.15 -2.38
N VAL A 60 8.20 -1.38 -3.54
CA VAL A 60 8.75 -2.70 -3.89
C VAL A 60 9.99 -3.01 -3.06
N GLN A 61 10.89 -2.02 -2.97
CA GLN A 61 12.19 -2.24 -2.35
C GLN A 61 12.17 -1.88 -0.89
N MET A 62 12.34 -2.87 -0.03
CA MET A 62 12.28 -2.70 1.42
C MET A 62 13.45 -3.42 2.10
N PRO A 63 14.68 -2.91 1.93
CA PRO A 63 15.80 -3.48 2.67
C PRO A 63 15.63 -3.24 4.17
N PRO A 64 16.31 -4.01 5.03
CA PRO A 64 17.35 -5.00 4.70
C PRO A 64 16.83 -6.41 4.47
N GLY A 65 15.54 -6.66 4.57
CA GLY A 65 15.00 -8.00 4.49
C GLY A 65 15.04 -8.60 3.09
N LYS A 66 14.77 -9.89 3.00
CA LYS A 66 14.66 -10.60 1.74
C LYS A 66 13.29 -10.42 1.10
N MET A 67 12.29 -10.09 1.92
CA MET A 67 10.92 -9.92 1.46
C MET A 67 10.74 -8.52 0.88
N THR A 68 10.02 -8.44 -0.21
CA THR A 68 9.80 -7.19 -0.94
C THR A 68 8.36 -6.74 -0.83
N GLY A 69 8.07 -5.55 -1.40
CA GLY A 69 6.70 -5.09 -1.53
C GLY A 69 5.86 -5.98 -2.43
N CYS A 70 6.49 -6.66 -3.39
CA CYS A 70 5.77 -7.65 -4.21
C CYS A 70 5.31 -8.82 -3.36
N ASP A 71 6.18 -9.32 -2.48
CA ASP A 71 5.82 -10.38 -1.54
C ASP A 71 4.69 -9.93 -0.61
N LEU A 72 4.77 -8.69 -0.13
CA LEU A 72 3.73 -8.12 0.72
C LEU A 72 2.40 -8.06 -0.02
N ALA A 73 2.44 -7.64 -1.29
CA ALA A 73 1.23 -7.55 -2.11
C ALA A 73 0.57 -8.93 -2.28
N PHE A 74 1.37 -9.97 -2.55
CA PHE A 74 0.82 -11.32 -2.67
C PHE A 74 0.21 -11.81 -1.36
N ARG A 75 0.88 -11.57 -0.24
CA ARG A 75 0.35 -11.96 1.07
C ARG A 75 -0.94 -11.22 1.39
N CYS A 76 -0.98 -9.94 1.07
CA CYS A 76 -2.17 -9.13 1.28
C CYS A 76 -3.33 -9.62 0.42
N ALA A 77 -3.08 -9.89 -0.86
CA ALA A 77 -4.12 -10.37 -1.76
C ALA A 77 -4.69 -11.72 -1.31
N ARG A 78 -3.84 -12.58 -0.78
CA ARG A 78 -4.24 -13.90 -0.32
C ARG A 78 -5.04 -13.86 0.98
N GLY A 79 -4.58 -13.05 1.93
CA GLY A 79 -5.18 -13.00 3.27
C GLY A 79 -6.34 -12.02 3.40
N TRP A 80 -6.32 -10.95 2.61
CA TRP A 80 -7.31 -9.86 2.69
C TRP A 80 -7.70 -9.42 1.29
N PRO A 81 -8.47 -10.24 0.57
CA PRO A 81 -8.75 -9.99 -0.86
C PRO A 81 -9.56 -8.74 -1.16
N ASP A 82 -10.17 -8.13 -0.14
CA ASP A 82 -10.94 -6.90 -0.35
C ASP A 82 -10.08 -5.63 -0.31
N ILE A 83 -8.80 -5.75 0.05
CA ILE A 83 -7.90 -4.60 0.07
C ILE A 83 -7.43 -4.30 -1.35
N GLY A 84 -7.60 -3.04 -1.79
CA GLY A 84 -7.00 -2.59 -3.04
C GLY A 84 -5.51 -2.37 -2.85
N ILE A 85 -4.71 -2.75 -3.84
CA ILE A 85 -3.25 -2.72 -3.70
C ILE A 85 -2.62 -1.84 -4.78
N ILE A 86 -1.79 -0.89 -4.34
CA ILE A 86 -0.96 -0.07 -5.22
C ILE A 86 0.50 -0.31 -4.82
N VAL A 87 1.34 -0.60 -5.80
CA VAL A 87 2.77 -0.82 -5.60
C VAL A 87 3.54 0.27 -6.30
N THR A 88 4.55 0.83 -5.64
CA THR A 88 5.38 1.91 -6.18
C THR A 88 6.84 1.48 -6.22
N SER A 89 7.59 2.03 -7.17
CA SER A 89 9.03 1.80 -7.24
C SER A 89 9.71 2.88 -8.05
N GLY A 90 10.91 3.25 -7.64
CA GLY A 90 11.77 4.15 -8.41
C GLY A 90 12.69 3.41 -9.37
N ALA A 91 12.64 2.09 -9.35
CA ALA A 91 13.46 1.24 -10.18
C ALA A 91 12.66 0.71 -11.38
N THR A 92 13.15 -0.35 -12.01
CA THR A 92 12.48 -1.00 -13.13
C THR A 92 11.09 -1.47 -12.71
N PRO A 93 10.05 -1.23 -13.52
CA PRO A 93 8.72 -1.73 -13.20
C PRO A 93 8.69 -3.24 -13.08
N PRO A 94 7.82 -3.78 -12.21
CA PRO A 94 7.66 -5.23 -12.09
C PRO A 94 7.19 -5.85 -13.40
N GLU A 95 7.63 -7.08 -13.63
CA GLU A 95 7.18 -7.86 -14.78
C GLU A 95 5.77 -8.38 -14.55
N PRO A 96 5.03 -8.71 -15.62
CA PRO A 96 3.76 -9.41 -15.47
C PRO A 96 3.94 -10.68 -14.66
N GLY A 97 3.12 -10.87 -13.63
CA GLY A 97 3.24 -12.02 -12.75
C GLY A 97 4.01 -11.74 -11.47
N ASP A 98 4.74 -10.62 -11.40
CA ASP A 98 5.42 -10.22 -10.17
C ASP A 98 4.46 -9.64 -9.14
N LEU A 99 3.25 -9.29 -9.55
CA LEU A 99 2.23 -8.70 -8.69
C LEU A 99 0.93 -9.50 -8.80
N PRO A 100 0.12 -9.50 -7.72
CA PRO A 100 -1.20 -10.14 -7.79
C PRO A 100 -2.08 -9.47 -8.84
N GLU A 101 -3.00 -10.23 -9.36
CA GLU A 101 -4.00 -9.71 -10.29
C GLU A 101 -4.78 -8.57 -9.65
N GLY A 102 -5.00 -7.49 -10.39
CA GLY A 102 -5.72 -6.32 -9.90
C GLY A 102 -4.87 -5.31 -9.15
N THR A 103 -3.59 -5.59 -8.97
CA THR A 103 -2.65 -4.64 -8.35
C THR A 103 -2.24 -3.59 -9.37
N LEU A 104 -2.23 -2.33 -8.93
CA LEU A 104 -1.80 -1.22 -9.77
C LEU A 104 -0.36 -0.85 -9.43
N PHE A 105 0.45 -0.61 -10.46
CA PHE A 105 1.81 -0.11 -10.28
C PHE A 105 1.87 1.38 -10.62
N ILE A 106 2.50 2.16 -9.75
CA ILE A 106 2.73 3.59 -9.96
C ILE A 106 4.23 3.87 -9.79
N PRO A 107 4.91 4.41 -10.82
CA PRO A 107 6.34 4.72 -10.68
C PRO A 107 6.56 5.91 -9.76
N LYS A 108 7.72 5.96 -9.12
CA LYS A 108 8.18 7.12 -8.34
C LYS A 108 8.91 8.08 -9.27
N PRO A 109 8.86 9.36 -9.01
CA PRO A 109 8.04 10.03 -8.01
C PRO A 109 6.57 10.05 -8.41
N PHE A 110 5.69 9.85 -7.44
CA PHE A 110 4.25 9.90 -7.73
C PHE A 110 3.66 11.24 -7.31
N SER A 111 2.62 11.65 -8.01
CA SER A 111 1.86 12.85 -7.67
C SER A 111 0.59 12.46 -6.92
N GLU A 112 0.02 13.43 -6.24
CA GLU A 112 -1.27 13.22 -5.56
C GLU A 112 -2.34 12.80 -6.55
N GLU A 113 -2.38 13.42 -7.72
CA GLU A 113 -3.36 13.10 -8.75
C GLU A 113 -3.25 11.65 -9.21
N THR A 114 -2.02 11.18 -9.45
CA THR A 114 -1.79 9.81 -9.90
C THR A 114 -2.24 8.81 -8.83
N VAL A 115 -1.93 9.09 -7.58
CA VAL A 115 -2.34 8.22 -6.47
C VAL A 115 -3.86 8.21 -6.33
N ARG A 116 -4.50 9.37 -6.38
CA ARG A 116 -5.97 9.45 -6.28
C ARG A 116 -6.66 8.68 -7.39
N ARG A 117 -6.12 8.78 -8.61
CA ARG A 117 -6.64 8.05 -9.75
C ARG A 117 -6.50 6.54 -9.53
N GLY A 118 -5.35 6.11 -9.01
CA GLY A 118 -5.10 4.73 -8.68
C GLY A 118 -6.05 4.19 -7.61
N ILE A 119 -6.32 5.00 -6.59
CA ILE A 119 -7.25 4.63 -5.53
C ILE A 119 -8.63 4.29 -6.12
N ARG A 120 -9.10 5.11 -7.04
CA ARG A 120 -10.41 4.86 -7.68
C ARG A 120 -10.44 3.56 -8.46
N GLN A 121 -9.29 3.10 -8.94
CA GLN A 121 -9.22 1.84 -9.69
C GLN A 121 -9.18 0.61 -8.79
N VAL A 122 -8.54 0.69 -7.62
CA VAL A 122 -8.28 -0.48 -6.81
C VAL A 122 -9.16 -0.60 -5.57
N VAL A 123 -9.67 0.50 -5.04
CA VAL A 123 -10.48 0.44 -3.83
C VAL A 123 -11.89 0.01 -4.17
N LYS A 124 -12.33 -1.04 -3.51
CA LYS A 124 -13.70 -1.57 -3.66
C LYS A 124 -14.63 -0.87 -2.70
N GLU A 125 -15.79 -0.50 -3.16
CA GLU A 125 -16.80 0.15 -2.35
C GLU A 125 -17.90 -0.80 -1.92
#